data_0095f60c4114dc47af77d7bdb6d95197
#
_entry.id   0095f60c4114dc47af77d7bdb6d95197
#
_cell.length_a   1.000
_cell.length_b   1.000
_cell.length_c   1.000
_cell.angle_alpha   90.00
_cell.angle_beta   90.00
_cell.angle_gamma   90.00
#
_symmetry.space_group_name_H-M   'P 1'
#
loop_
_entity.id
_entity.type
_entity.pdbx_description
1 polymer ?
#
loop_
_entity_poly.entity_id
_entity_poly.type
_entity_poly.pdbx_seq_one_letter_code
_entity_poly.pdbx_strand_id
1 'polypeptide(L)'
;WVVVVATDIAVNKYLLGLSPLRPEFRRGMLYAVNPVGFGSMLVSAGVSIAVFFGAFGADLQPFSPLVAIVLAFVLPPVLALATRGRYYLRRTDDGLDLPMDDEQGNPSGAVLHCHVCDQDYERPDVAACTAHDAVVCSLCLSTDRSSEHVLPAT
;
A
#
# COMPACT_ATOMS: atom_id res chain seq x y z
N TRP A 1 -4.84 -14.96 -5.05
CA TRP A 1 -3.79 -14.05 -4.64
C TRP A 1 -3.04 -13.47 -5.84
N VAL A 2 -2.41 -14.29 -6.68
CA VAL A 2 -1.61 -13.83 -7.84
C VAL A 2 -2.41 -12.91 -8.77
N VAL A 3 -3.65 -13.25 -9.08
CA VAL A 3 -4.53 -12.45 -9.95
C VAL A 3 -4.80 -11.07 -9.34
N VAL A 4 -5.07 -10.99 -8.03
CA VAL A 4 -5.29 -9.70 -7.34
C VAL A 4 -4.06 -8.81 -7.47
N VAL A 5 -2.86 -9.35 -7.21
CA VAL A 5 -1.60 -8.60 -7.30
C VAL A 5 -1.30 -8.18 -8.75
N ALA A 6 -1.47 -9.11 -9.70
CA ALA A 6 -1.25 -8.81 -11.11
C ALA A 6 -2.21 -7.72 -11.62
N THR A 7 -3.49 -7.78 -11.22
CA THR A 7 -4.49 -6.77 -11.57
C THR A 7 -4.18 -5.42 -10.92
N ASP A 8 -3.77 -5.43 -9.66
CA ASP A 8 -3.41 -4.20 -8.96
C ASP A 8 -2.22 -3.50 -9.65
N ILE A 9 -1.21 -4.26 -10.06
CA ILE A 9 -0.07 -3.70 -10.78
C ILE A 9 -0.47 -3.27 -12.20
N ALA A 10 -1.09 -4.15 -12.99
CA ALA A 10 -1.35 -3.87 -14.39
C ALA A 10 -2.46 -2.81 -14.59
N VAL A 11 -3.54 -2.91 -13.83
CA VAL A 11 -4.70 -2.05 -14.01
C VAL A 11 -4.63 -0.82 -13.10
N ASN A 12 -4.53 -1.01 -11.77
CA ASN A 12 -4.63 0.12 -10.85
C ASN A 12 -3.41 1.03 -10.92
N LYS A 13 -2.22 0.45 -11.09
CA LYS A 13 -0.97 1.22 -11.14
C LYS A 13 -0.72 1.80 -12.54
N TYR A 14 -0.63 0.94 -13.56
CA TYR A 14 -0.20 1.40 -14.89
C TYR A 14 -1.33 1.96 -15.75
N LEU A 15 -2.53 1.38 -15.70
CA LEU A 15 -3.64 1.82 -16.55
C LEU A 15 -4.44 2.96 -15.93
N LEU A 16 -4.77 2.86 -14.64
CA LEU A 16 -5.61 3.83 -13.95
C LEU A 16 -4.81 4.91 -13.20
N GLY A 17 -3.53 4.71 -12.95
CA GLY A 17 -2.68 5.66 -12.24
C GLY A 17 -3.11 5.92 -10.79
N LEU A 18 -3.86 5.00 -10.18
CA LEU A 18 -4.40 5.14 -8.82
C LEU A 18 -3.40 4.75 -7.73
N SER A 19 -2.35 4.03 -8.10
CA SER A 19 -1.27 3.62 -7.21
C SER A 19 0.03 4.31 -7.65
N PRO A 20 0.94 4.68 -6.71
CA PRO A 20 2.18 5.35 -7.06
C PRO A 20 3.06 4.48 -7.96
N LEU A 21 3.68 5.11 -8.97
CA LEU A 21 4.56 4.40 -9.91
C LEU A 21 5.80 3.82 -9.22
N ARG A 22 6.36 4.52 -8.23
CA ARG A 22 7.43 4.00 -7.39
C ARG A 22 6.84 3.27 -6.18
N PRO A 23 7.31 2.06 -5.87
CA PRO A 23 6.85 1.36 -4.69
C PRO A 23 7.35 2.10 -3.44
N GLU A 24 6.42 2.42 -2.55
CA GLU A 24 6.76 2.96 -1.25
C GLU A 24 7.08 1.80 -0.29
N PHE A 25 8.22 1.86 0.37
CA PHE A 25 8.68 0.84 1.31
C PHE A 25 8.74 1.32 2.77
N ARG A 26 8.64 2.63 3.00
CA ARG A 26 8.63 3.20 4.34
C ARG A 26 7.30 2.90 5.02
N ARG A 27 7.36 2.15 6.12
CA ARG A 27 6.16 1.68 6.83
C ARG A 27 5.30 2.82 7.38
N GLY A 28 5.89 3.93 7.76
CA GLY A 28 5.15 5.11 8.23
C GLY A 28 4.26 5.76 7.16
N MET A 29 4.60 5.55 5.89
CA MET A 29 3.86 6.06 4.74
C MET A 29 2.76 5.12 4.24
N LEU A 30 2.72 3.89 4.75
CA LEU A 30 1.81 2.84 4.33
C LEU A 30 0.76 2.56 5.39
N TYR A 31 -0.44 2.16 4.97
CA TYR A 31 -1.41 1.56 5.87
C TYR A 31 -0.94 0.16 6.29
N ALA A 32 -1.27 -0.25 7.52
CA ALA A 32 -0.97 -1.60 8.02
C ALA A 32 -1.61 -2.70 7.16
N VAL A 33 -2.78 -2.42 6.60
CA VAL A 33 -3.50 -3.30 5.68
C VAL A 33 -4.08 -2.45 4.56
N ASN A 34 -3.80 -2.84 3.31
CA ASN A 34 -4.47 -2.24 2.16
C ASN A 34 -5.81 -2.96 1.91
N PRO A 35 -6.96 -2.31 2.18
CA PRO A 35 -8.27 -2.94 2.02
C PRO A 35 -8.61 -3.24 0.54
N VAL A 36 -8.00 -2.55 -0.41
CA VAL A 36 -8.21 -2.81 -1.85
C VAL A 36 -7.67 -4.18 -2.21
N GLY A 37 -6.40 -4.46 -1.92
CA GLY A 37 -5.78 -5.75 -2.23
C GLY A 37 -6.29 -6.87 -1.32
N PHE A 38 -6.20 -6.66 0.00
CA PHE A 38 -6.59 -7.67 0.99
C PHE A 38 -8.10 -7.95 0.97
N GLY A 39 -8.93 -6.92 0.86
CA GLY A 39 -10.39 -7.06 0.78
C GLY A 39 -10.82 -7.79 -0.48
N SER A 40 -10.23 -7.45 -1.64
CA SER A 40 -10.49 -8.17 -2.90
C SER A 40 -10.14 -9.64 -2.79
N MET A 41 -9.00 -9.96 -2.17
CA MET A 41 -8.58 -11.35 -1.97
C MET A 41 -9.56 -12.11 -1.06
N LEU A 42 -9.96 -11.54 0.08
CA LEU A 42 -10.88 -12.19 1.01
C LEU A 42 -12.26 -12.43 0.38
N VAL A 43 -12.80 -11.43 -0.31
CA VAL A 43 -14.11 -11.55 -0.96
C VAL A 43 -14.06 -12.59 -2.08
N SER A 44 -13.03 -12.54 -2.93
CA SER A 44 -12.89 -13.50 -4.03
C SER A 44 -12.75 -14.93 -3.51
N ALA A 45 -11.94 -15.14 -2.47
CA ALA A 45 -11.77 -16.46 -1.85
C ALA A 45 -13.05 -16.92 -1.16
N GLY A 46 -13.69 -16.07 -0.36
CA GLY A 46 -14.92 -16.39 0.36
C GLY A 46 -16.08 -16.79 -0.55
N VAL A 47 -16.32 -16.00 -1.61
CA VAL A 47 -17.35 -16.31 -2.60
C VAL A 47 -17.01 -17.60 -3.34
N SER A 48 -15.77 -17.80 -3.76
CA SER A 48 -15.36 -19.04 -4.44
C SER A 48 -15.54 -20.28 -3.56
N ILE A 49 -15.20 -20.18 -2.27
CA ILE A 49 -15.44 -21.25 -1.30
C ILE A 49 -16.94 -21.53 -1.13
N ALA A 50 -17.78 -20.51 -1.04
CA ALA A 50 -19.22 -20.67 -0.96
C ALA A 50 -19.81 -21.36 -2.21
N VAL A 51 -19.32 -21.00 -3.41
CA VAL A 51 -19.68 -21.67 -4.67
C VAL A 51 -19.26 -23.14 -4.63
N PHE A 52 -18.03 -23.43 -4.18
CA PHE A 52 -17.51 -24.79 -4.07
C PHE A 52 -18.38 -25.68 -3.16
N PHE A 53 -18.88 -25.14 -2.06
CA PHE A 53 -19.79 -25.86 -1.16
C PHE A 53 -21.26 -25.88 -1.62
N GLY A 54 -21.56 -25.35 -2.82
CA GLY A 54 -22.88 -25.43 -3.42
C GLY A 54 -23.90 -24.41 -2.93
N ALA A 55 -23.45 -23.33 -2.25
CA ALA A 55 -24.34 -22.28 -1.77
C ALA A 55 -25.13 -21.58 -2.90
N PHE A 56 -24.67 -21.68 -4.14
CA PHE A 56 -25.29 -21.11 -5.35
C PHE A 56 -25.81 -22.17 -6.32
N GLY A 57 -25.93 -23.43 -5.86
CA GLY A 57 -26.38 -24.56 -6.64
C GLY A 57 -25.26 -25.50 -7.09
N ALA A 58 -25.60 -26.78 -7.28
CA ALA A 58 -24.63 -27.82 -7.62
C ALA A 58 -23.98 -27.61 -9.01
N ASP A 59 -24.69 -26.99 -9.93
CA ASP A 59 -24.21 -26.75 -11.30
C ASP A 59 -23.03 -25.73 -11.34
N LEU A 60 -22.95 -24.86 -10.35
CA LEU A 60 -21.87 -23.86 -10.27
C LEU A 60 -20.62 -24.34 -9.54
N GLN A 61 -20.69 -25.44 -8.80
CA GLN A 61 -19.55 -25.96 -8.03
C GLN A 61 -18.27 -26.15 -8.84
N PRO A 62 -18.32 -26.76 -10.07
CA PRO A 62 -17.11 -26.95 -10.89
C PRO A 62 -16.45 -25.64 -11.33
N PHE A 63 -17.23 -24.55 -11.35
CA PHE A 63 -16.75 -23.23 -11.80
C PHE A 63 -16.20 -22.37 -10.67
N SER A 64 -16.13 -22.86 -9.43
CA SER A 64 -15.62 -22.11 -8.29
C SER A 64 -14.24 -21.47 -8.53
N PRO A 65 -13.23 -22.11 -9.18
CA PRO A 65 -11.95 -21.45 -9.48
C PRO A 65 -12.10 -20.29 -10.48
N LEU A 66 -12.99 -20.43 -11.45
CA LEU A 66 -13.28 -19.37 -12.43
C LEU A 66 -13.90 -18.15 -11.74
N VAL A 67 -14.85 -18.39 -10.84
CA VAL A 67 -15.44 -17.32 -10.02
C VAL A 67 -14.37 -16.59 -9.21
N ALA A 68 -13.43 -17.32 -8.59
CA ALA A 68 -12.32 -16.71 -7.88
C ALA A 68 -11.48 -15.80 -8.78
N ILE A 69 -11.12 -16.28 -9.98
CA ILE A 69 -10.28 -15.52 -10.93
C ILE A 69 -11.00 -14.26 -11.40
N VAL A 70 -12.28 -14.38 -11.78
CA VAL A 70 -13.08 -13.23 -12.25
C VAL A 70 -13.20 -12.17 -11.16
N LEU A 71 -13.55 -12.58 -9.94
CA LEU A 71 -13.66 -11.65 -8.81
C LEU A 71 -12.31 -11.04 -8.44
N ALA A 72 -11.23 -11.82 -8.43
CA ALA A 72 -9.88 -11.34 -8.17
C ALA A 72 -9.37 -10.34 -9.22
N PHE A 73 -9.91 -10.40 -10.44
CA PHE A 73 -9.60 -9.46 -11.50
C PHE A 73 -10.46 -8.19 -11.44
N VAL A 74 -11.72 -8.30 -11.09
CA VAL A 74 -12.69 -7.19 -11.13
C VAL A 74 -12.68 -6.35 -9.85
N LEU A 75 -12.57 -6.99 -8.67
CA LEU A 75 -12.69 -6.28 -7.40
C LEU A 75 -11.59 -5.25 -7.13
N PRO A 76 -10.29 -5.52 -7.40
CA PRO A 76 -9.25 -4.53 -7.13
C PRO A 76 -9.47 -3.19 -7.85
N PRO A 77 -9.72 -3.13 -9.18
CA PRO A 77 -10.01 -1.87 -9.85
C PRO A 77 -11.28 -1.19 -9.35
N VAL A 78 -12.34 -1.96 -9.10
CA VAL A 78 -13.60 -1.39 -8.58
C VAL A 78 -13.39 -0.74 -7.22
N LEU A 79 -12.70 -1.41 -6.30
CA LEU A 79 -12.41 -0.86 -4.98
C LEU A 79 -11.40 0.30 -5.04
N ALA A 80 -10.40 0.22 -5.92
CA ALA A 80 -9.44 1.30 -6.11
C ALA A 80 -10.12 2.57 -6.65
N LEU A 81 -11.01 2.44 -7.62
CA LEU A 81 -11.81 3.55 -8.15
C LEU A 81 -12.77 4.11 -7.10
N ALA A 82 -13.50 3.25 -6.39
CA ALA A 82 -14.43 3.66 -5.35
C ALA A 82 -13.75 4.43 -4.21
N THR A 83 -12.52 4.04 -3.89
CA THR A 83 -11.71 4.69 -2.84
C THR A 83 -10.78 5.77 -3.37
N ARG A 84 -10.78 6.01 -4.69
CA ARG A 84 -9.89 6.97 -5.39
C ARG A 84 -8.40 6.78 -5.05
N GLY A 85 -7.97 5.53 -4.87
CA GLY A 85 -6.59 5.20 -4.52
C GLY A 85 -6.15 5.57 -3.10
N ARG A 86 -7.06 6.04 -2.23
CA ARG A 86 -6.75 6.55 -0.89
C ARG A 86 -5.95 5.59 -0.01
N TYR A 87 -6.12 4.28 -0.20
CA TYR A 87 -5.50 3.28 0.67
C TYR A 87 -4.14 2.78 0.20
N TYR A 88 -3.60 3.31 -0.90
CA TYR A 88 -2.25 2.95 -1.35
C TYR A 88 -1.18 3.65 -0.52
N LEU A 89 -1.39 4.94 -0.21
CA LEU A 89 -0.50 5.70 0.65
C LEU A 89 -1.28 6.33 1.79
N ARG A 90 -0.74 6.23 2.99
CA ARG A 90 -1.27 6.89 4.18
C ARG A 90 -0.87 8.36 4.19
N ARG A 91 0.33 8.65 3.73
CA ARG A 91 0.93 9.97 3.65
C ARG A 91 1.65 10.10 2.32
N THR A 92 1.44 11.20 1.63
CA THR A 92 2.06 11.49 0.32
C THR A 92 3.27 12.40 0.47
N ASP A 93 3.32 13.19 1.52
CA ASP A 93 4.39 14.10 1.85
C ASP A 93 5.19 13.57 3.03
N ASP A 94 6.50 13.53 2.91
CA ASP A 94 7.41 13.09 3.97
C ASP A 94 7.89 14.26 4.86
N GLY A 95 7.49 15.49 4.53
CA GLY A 95 7.75 16.69 5.30
C GLY A 95 9.21 17.14 5.30
N LEU A 96 10.02 16.66 4.37
CA LEU A 96 11.41 17.07 4.21
C LEU A 96 11.61 17.87 2.93
N ASP A 97 12.20 19.03 3.03
CA ASP A 97 12.49 19.91 1.87
C ASP A 97 13.63 19.37 0.97
N LEU A 98 14.19 18.21 1.30
CA LEU A 98 15.24 17.56 0.52
C LEU A 98 14.64 16.62 -0.51
N PRO A 99 15.00 16.71 -1.80
CA PRO A 99 14.50 15.80 -2.82
C PRO A 99 14.95 14.36 -2.55
N MET A 100 14.08 13.39 -2.88
CA MET A 100 14.41 11.97 -2.78
C MET A 100 15.42 11.52 -3.82
N ASP A 101 15.36 12.13 -5.00
CA ASP A 101 16.21 11.80 -6.13
C ASP A 101 17.03 13.00 -6.55
N ASP A 102 18.18 12.73 -7.14
CA ASP A 102 19.01 13.74 -7.81
C ASP A 102 18.36 14.16 -9.15
N GLU A 103 18.98 15.15 -9.83
CA GLU A 103 18.53 15.64 -11.14
C GLU A 103 18.55 14.54 -12.22
N GLN A 104 19.30 13.47 -12.02
CA GLN A 104 19.42 12.32 -12.90
C GLN A 104 18.41 11.21 -12.58
N GLY A 105 17.62 11.35 -11.50
CA GLY A 105 16.64 10.38 -11.06
C GLY A 105 17.20 9.21 -10.26
N ASN A 106 18.44 9.30 -9.77
CA ASN A 106 19.00 8.35 -8.82
C ASN A 106 18.63 8.77 -7.38
N PRO A 107 18.60 7.81 -6.43
CA PRO A 107 18.40 8.15 -5.02
C PRO A 107 19.38 9.22 -4.56
N SER A 108 18.88 10.24 -3.87
CA SER A 108 19.72 11.25 -3.26
C SER A 108 20.68 10.58 -2.27
N GLY A 109 21.99 10.77 -2.45
CA GLY A 109 23.01 10.26 -1.54
C GLY A 109 23.10 11.02 -0.21
N ALA A 110 22.13 11.88 0.09
CA ALA A 110 22.10 12.61 1.36
C ALA A 110 21.84 11.64 2.52
N VAL A 111 22.68 11.72 3.53
CA VAL A 111 22.58 10.93 4.77
C VAL A 111 22.00 11.83 5.85
N LEU A 112 20.97 11.35 6.55
CA LEU A 112 20.26 12.07 7.59
C LEU A 112 20.26 11.26 8.88
N HIS A 113 20.37 11.96 10.00
CA HIS A 113 20.43 11.37 11.32
C HIS A 113 19.04 11.15 11.91
N CYS A 114 18.75 9.93 12.39
CA CYS A 114 17.48 9.61 13.03
C CYS A 114 17.50 10.05 14.51
N HIS A 115 16.61 10.94 14.88
CA HIS A 115 16.51 11.45 16.25
C HIS A 115 16.17 10.39 17.32
N VAL A 116 15.54 9.29 16.93
CA VAL A 116 15.05 8.27 17.89
C VAL A 116 16.06 7.17 18.14
N CYS A 117 16.71 6.62 17.10
CA CYS A 117 17.66 5.51 17.27
C CYS A 117 19.13 5.93 17.15
N ASP A 118 19.41 7.21 16.95
CA ASP A 118 20.76 7.78 16.89
C ASP A 118 21.66 7.13 15.82
N GLN A 119 21.03 6.79 14.68
CA GLN A 119 21.69 6.16 13.53
C GLN A 119 21.50 7.01 12.27
N ASP A 120 22.43 6.89 11.34
CA ASP A 120 22.40 7.58 10.07
C ASP A 120 21.74 6.72 8.99
N TYR A 121 20.86 7.34 8.18
CA TYR A 121 20.11 6.68 7.11
C TYR A 121 20.13 7.52 5.83
N GLU A 122 20.06 6.85 4.71
CA GLU A 122 19.92 7.54 3.41
C GLU A 122 18.56 8.25 3.31
N ARG A 123 18.52 9.32 2.52
CA ARG A 123 17.32 10.17 2.33
C ARG A 123 16.04 9.39 2.05
N PRO A 124 16.02 8.33 1.21
CA PRO A 124 14.79 7.56 0.96
C PRO A 124 14.24 6.83 2.19
N ASP A 125 15.05 6.60 3.22
CA ASP A 125 14.70 5.80 4.40
C ASP A 125 14.20 6.63 5.59
N VAL A 126 14.11 7.94 5.42
CA VAL A 126 13.73 8.87 6.49
C VAL A 126 12.49 9.69 6.12
N ALA A 127 11.82 10.22 7.13
CA ALA A 127 10.73 11.17 6.99
C ALA A 127 10.72 12.13 8.18
N ALA A 128 10.09 13.29 8.03
CA ALA A 128 9.86 14.19 9.14
C ALA A 128 8.82 13.61 10.11
N CYS A 129 9.15 13.68 11.39
CA CYS A 129 8.21 13.39 12.46
C CYS A 129 7.55 14.69 12.91
N THR A 130 6.23 14.77 12.84
CA THR A 130 5.46 15.96 13.23
C THR A 130 5.41 16.17 14.73
N ALA A 131 5.54 15.10 15.52
CA ALA A 131 5.52 15.21 16.97
C ALA A 131 6.83 15.78 17.54
N HIS A 132 7.96 15.50 16.90
CA HIS A 132 9.27 15.91 17.40
C HIS A 132 9.93 17.01 16.56
N ASP A 133 9.30 17.44 15.46
CA ASP A 133 9.88 18.36 14.48
C ASP A 133 11.31 17.94 14.07
N ALA A 134 11.51 16.64 13.91
CA ALA A 134 12.82 16.01 13.69
C ALA A 134 12.74 14.91 12.62
N VAL A 135 13.88 14.55 12.07
CA VAL A 135 14.02 13.45 11.12
C VAL A 135 13.97 12.11 11.85
N VAL A 136 13.17 11.19 11.36
CA VAL A 136 13.02 9.85 11.93
C VAL A 136 13.10 8.80 10.82
N CYS A 137 13.79 7.69 11.07
CA CYS A 137 13.89 6.61 10.11
C CYS A 137 12.57 5.84 9.97
N SER A 138 12.40 5.17 8.86
CA SER A 138 11.22 4.37 8.52
C SER A 138 10.84 3.36 9.61
N LEU A 139 11.82 2.73 10.25
CA LEU A 139 11.58 1.76 11.32
C LEU A 139 11.04 2.43 12.59
N CYS A 140 11.69 3.49 13.07
CA CYS A 140 11.25 4.22 14.26
C CYS A 140 9.87 4.85 14.05
N LEU A 141 9.61 5.40 12.88
CA LEU A 141 8.31 5.94 12.50
C LEU A 141 7.18 4.88 12.54
N SER A 142 7.51 3.60 12.33
CA SER A 142 6.56 2.49 12.35
C SER A 142 6.41 1.82 13.71
N THR A 143 7.46 1.87 14.54
CA THR A 143 7.53 1.15 15.80
C THR A 143 6.89 1.96 16.92
N ASP A 144 7.04 3.26 16.87
CA ASP A 144 6.38 4.16 17.81
C ASP A 144 4.92 4.34 17.40
N ARG A 145 4.07 3.55 18.03
CA ARG A 145 2.61 3.56 17.81
C ARG A 145 1.89 4.69 18.56
N SER A 146 2.60 5.57 19.24
CA SER A 146 1.97 6.74 19.79
C SER A 146 1.34 7.52 18.63
N SER A 147 0.07 7.86 18.75
CA SER A 147 -0.72 8.53 17.71
C SER A 147 -0.15 9.89 17.29
N GLU A 148 0.86 10.34 17.98
CA GLU A 148 1.53 11.64 17.81
C GLU A 148 2.55 11.63 16.66
N HIS A 149 3.12 10.47 16.29
CA HIS A 149 4.15 10.37 15.25
C HIS A 149 3.59 10.22 13.84
N VAL A 150 2.29 10.14 13.71
CA VAL A 150 1.65 9.93 12.41
C VAL A 150 0.63 11.02 12.18
N LEU A 151 0.88 11.87 11.19
CA LEU A 151 -0.13 12.82 10.73
C LEU A 151 -1.41 12.08 10.37
N PRO A 152 -2.58 12.54 10.83
CA PRO A 152 -3.84 12.08 10.30
C PRO A 152 -3.86 12.35 8.80
N ALA A 153 -4.31 11.38 8.01
CA ALA A 153 -4.59 11.60 6.59
C ALA A 153 -5.67 12.70 6.51
N THR A 154 -5.29 13.86 6.00
CA THR A 154 -6.21 14.94 5.65
C THR A 154 -7.07 14.54 4.46
#